data_0dc6cdce951dab7e94a4747b59d2d3f4
#
_entry.id   0dc6cdce951dab7e94a4747b59d2d3f4
#
_cell.length_a   1.000
_cell.length_b   1.000
_cell.length_c   1.000
_cell.angle_alpha   90.00
_cell.angle_beta   90.00
_cell.angle_gamma   90.00
#
_symmetry.space_group_name_H-M   'P 1'
#
loop_
_entity.id
_entity.type
_entity.pdbx_description
1 polymer ?
#
loop_
_entity_poly.entity_id
_entity_poly.type
_entity_poly.pdbx_seq_one_letter_code
_entity_poly.pdbx_strand_id
1 'polypeptide(L)'
;MTTKTRDGLLRLVYAAVCLALCMVLPFLTGHIPQVGQFLSPMHIPVLLAGFLCGPWWALAVGLIAPPMRHFIFHFPPYPTFVAMAFELAVYGLVCGLMYRALPKKTPYIYVSLIVAMIAGRIVSGLANVVLYAVGAKGGTYTLSAFLAAHFITAWPAIALHIVLIPILVMALRKARIIRD
;
A
#
# COMPACT_ATOMS: atom_id res chain seq x y z
N MET A 1 30.49 -4.45 -12.73
CA MET A 1 29.38 -3.96 -11.90
C MET A 1 29.44 -4.69 -10.57
N THR A 2 29.55 -3.99 -9.43
CA THR A 2 29.61 -4.64 -8.11
C THR A 2 28.26 -5.29 -7.78
N THR A 3 28.27 -6.36 -6.98
CA THR A 3 27.03 -7.04 -6.52
C THR A 3 26.06 -6.07 -5.85
N LYS A 4 26.57 -5.13 -5.07
CA LYS A 4 25.78 -4.09 -4.38
C LYS A 4 25.05 -3.17 -5.37
N THR A 5 25.71 -2.78 -6.47
CA THR A 5 25.10 -1.93 -7.52
C THR A 5 23.99 -2.69 -8.26
N ARG A 6 24.22 -3.97 -8.56
CA ARG A 6 23.21 -4.83 -9.20
C ARG A 6 21.97 -5.02 -8.34
N ASP A 7 22.14 -5.24 -7.04
CA ASP A 7 21.02 -5.42 -6.11
C ASP A 7 20.23 -4.12 -5.93
N GLY A 8 20.90 -2.96 -5.91
CA GLY A 8 20.24 -1.65 -5.91
C GLY A 8 19.40 -1.41 -7.17
N LEU A 9 19.96 -1.73 -8.34
CA LEU A 9 19.26 -1.61 -9.63
C LEU A 9 18.04 -2.54 -9.70
N LEU A 10 18.16 -3.79 -9.24
CA LEU A 10 17.03 -4.71 -9.21
C LEU A 10 15.89 -4.21 -8.32
N ARG A 11 16.20 -3.65 -7.14
CA ARG A 11 15.19 -3.06 -6.26
C ARG A 11 14.48 -1.87 -6.91
N LEU A 12 15.22 -1.03 -7.64
CA LEU A 12 14.66 0.08 -8.40
C LEU A 12 13.71 -0.43 -9.49
N VAL A 13 14.11 -1.45 -10.25
CA VAL A 13 13.26 -2.04 -11.30
C VAL A 13 11.99 -2.62 -10.69
N TYR A 14 12.08 -3.37 -9.60
CA TYR A 14 10.89 -3.91 -8.93
C TYR A 14 9.98 -2.81 -8.38
N ALA A 15 10.55 -1.72 -7.84
CA ALA A 15 9.78 -0.58 -7.39
C ALA A 15 9.04 0.10 -8.55
N ALA A 16 9.70 0.26 -9.70
CA ALA A 16 9.09 0.79 -10.92
C ALA A 16 7.95 -0.11 -11.43
N VAL A 17 8.13 -1.43 -11.41
CA VAL A 17 7.06 -2.39 -11.77
C VAL A 17 5.88 -2.28 -10.80
N CYS A 18 6.14 -2.20 -9.48
CA CYS A 18 5.08 -2.01 -8.49
C CYS A 18 4.35 -0.68 -8.70
N LEU A 19 5.06 0.39 -9.02
CA LEU A 19 4.45 1.69 -9.34
C LEU A 19 3.57 1.60 -10.60
N ALA A 20 4.04 0.94 -11.65
CA ALA A 20 3.26 0.70 -12.86
C ALA A 20 1.99 -0.12 -12.57
N LEU A 21 2.08 -1.14 -11.73
CA LEU A 21 0.92 -1.92 -11.28
C LEU A 21 -0.07 -1.06 -10.47
N CYS A 22 0.41 -0.11 -9.65
CA CYS A 22 -0.48 0.86 -8.99
C CYS A 22 -1.28 1.70 -9.98
N MET A 23 -0.72 1.98 -11.17
CA MET A 23 -1.43 2.72 -12.23
C MET A 23 -2.46 1.85 -12.95
N VAL A 24 -2.12 0.58 -13.23
CA VAL A 24 -2.91 -0.31 -14.08
C VAL A 24 -4.01 -1.05 -13.31
N LEU A 25 -3.72 -1.61 -12.14
CA LEU A 25 -4.68 -2.46 -11.41
C LEU A 25 -6.04 -1.79 -11.11
N PRO A 26 -6.13 -0.49 -10.77
CA PRO A 26 -7.42 0.13 -10.55
C PRO A 26 -8.32 0.21 -11.79
N PHE A 27 -7.79 0.02 -13.00
CA PHE A 27 -8.64 -0.11 -14.20
C PHE A 27 -9.49 -1.38 -14.17
N LEU A 28 -9.02 -2.43 -13.48
CA LEU A 28 -9.81 -3.67 -13.30
C LEU A 28 -11.10 -3.46 -12.50
N THR A 29 -11.18 -2.37 -11.72
CA THR A 29 -12.40 -1.98 -10.97
C THR A 29 -13.32 -1.06 -11.77
N GLY A 30 -13.03 -0.83 -13.07
CA GLY A 30 -13.83 0.00 -13.97
C GLY A 30 -14.01 1.45 -13.54
N HIS A 31 -13.13 1.99 -12.70
CA HIS A 31 -13.24 3.33 -12.07
C HIS A 31 -14.52 3.51 -11.23
N ILE A 32 -15.20 2.42 -10.85
CA ILE A 32 -16.35 2.47 -9.97
C ILE A 32 -15.85 2.70 -8.53
N PRO A 33 -16.16 3.87 -7.89
CA PRO A 33 -15.59 4.22 -6.59
C PRO A 33 -15.84 3.17 -5.51
N GLN A 34 -17.06 2.61 -5.48
CA GLN A 34 -17.44 1.58 -4.51
C GLN A 34 -16.61 0.31 -4.68
N VAL A 35 -16.45 -0.18 -5.91
CA VAL A 35 -15.62 -1.37 -6.21
C VAL A 35 -14.16 -1.10 -5.92
N GLY A 36 -13.67 0.11 -6.22
CA GLY A 36 -12.32 0.54 -5.90
C GLY A 36 -12.03 0.54 -4.39
N GLN A 37 -12.99 0.98 -3.57
CA GLN A 37 -12.89 0.93 -2.11
C GLN A 37 -12.91 -0.52 -1.58
N PHE A 38 -13.80 -1.36 -2.13
CA PHE A 38 -13.92 -2.77 -1.72
C PHE A 38 -12.68 -3.60 -2.05
N LEU A 39 -11.99 -3.35 -3.15
CA LEU A 39 -10.83 -4.14 -3.59
C LEU A 39 -9.50 -3.49 -3.26
N SER A 40 -9.47 -2.16 -3.14
CA SER A 40 -8.26 -1.36 -2.86
C SER A 40 -7.05 -1.81 -3.68
N PRO A 41 -7.15 -1.88 -5.03
CA PRO A 41 -6.17 -2.55 -5.89
C PRO A 41 -4.78 -1.91 -5.85
N MET A 42 -4.66 -0.62 -5.57
CA MET A 42 -3.37 0.07 -5.43
C MET A 42 -2.58 -0.37 -4.19
N HIS A 43 -3.26 -0.90 -3.17
CA HIS A 43 -2.60 -1.35 -1.94
C HIS A 43 -1.78 -2.61 -2.16
N ILE A 44 -2.20 -3.49 -3.09
CA ILE A 44 -1.54 -4.77 -3.39
C ILE A 44 -0.10 -4.56 -3.85
N PRO A 45 0.20 -3.77 -4.89
CA PRO A 45 1.57 -3.56 -5.33
C PRO A 45 2.45 -2.83 -4.30
N VAL A 46 1.88 -1.92 -3.51
CA VAL A 46 2.64 -1.20 -2.47
C VAL A 46 3.05 -2.14 -1.34
N LEU A 47 2.15 -2.99 -0.87
CA LEU A 47 2.48 -4.01 0.14
C LEU A 47 3.50 -5.01 -0.41
N LEU A 48 3.35 -5.45 -1.67
CA LEU A 48 4.35 -6.29 -2.33
C LEU A 48 5.71 -5.62 -2.45
N ALA A 49 5.76 -4.31 -2.75
CA ALA A 49 7.01 -3.56 -2.80
C ALA A 49 7.76 -3.60 -1.46
N GLY A 50 7.04 -3.62 -0.32
CA GLY A 50 7.62 -3.80 1.01
C GLY A 50 8.43 -5.10 1.12
N PHE A 51 7.91 -6.20 0.58
CA PHE A 51 8.58 -7.50 0.56
C PHE A 51 9.69 -7.60 -0.50
N LEU A 52 9.52 -6.98 -1.68
CA LEU A 52 10.42 -7.07 -2.83
C LEU A 52 11.60 -6.10 -2.75
N CYS A 53 11.29 -4.82 -2.54
CA CYS A 53 12.25 -3.72 -2.70
C CYS A 53 12.81 -3.25 -1.37
N GLY A 54 12.09 -3.57 -0.28
CA GLY A 54 12.39 -3.12 1.07
C GLY A 54 11.75 -1.76 1.41
N PRO A 55 11.91 -1.28 2.68
CA PRO A 55 11.07 -0.25 3.26
C PRO A 55 11.13 1.10 2.52
N TRP A 56 12.31 1.57 2.17
CA TRP A 56 12.49 2.91 1.59
C TRP A 56 11.94 3.02 0.17
N TRP A 57 12.13 2.01 -0.66
CA TRP A 57 11.56 1.98 -2.01
C TRP A 57 10.05 1.82 -1.96
N ALA A 58 9.54 0.99 -1.05
CA ALA A 58 8.11 0.80 -0.88
C ALA A 58 7.41 2.06 -0.34
N LEU A 59 8.07 2.79 0.59
CA LEU A 59 7.61 4.11 1.04
C LEU A 59 7.50 5.07 -0.15
N ALA A 60 8.53 5.15 -1.00
CA ALA A 60 8.52 6.03 -2.16
C ALA A 60 7.40 5.66 -3.14
N VAL A 61 7.22 4.36 -3.45
CA VAL A 61 6.11 3.88 -4.30
C VAL A 61 4.76 4.27 -3.70
N GLY A 62 4.54 4.03 -2.40
CA GLY A 62 3.29 4.36 -1.72
C GLY A 62 2.98 5.85 -1.70
N LEU A 63 4.01 6.69 -1.49
CA LEU A 63 3.85 8.14 -1.46
C LEU A 63 3.56 8.72 -2.85
N ILE A 64 4.20 8.20 -3.89
CA ILE A 64 4.12 8.72 -5.26
C ILE A 64 2.88 8.21 -5.99
N ALA A 65 2.45 6.96 -5.77
CA ALA A 65 1.42 6.32 -6.57
C ALA A 65 0.06 7.05 -6.55
N PRO A 66 -0.54 7.46 -5.41
CA PRO A 66 -1.83 8.13 -5.40
C PRO A 66 -1.81 9.53 -6.04
N PRO A 67 -0.83 10.43 -5.75
CA PRO A 67 -0.72 11.71 -6.44
C PRO A 67 -0.51 11.54 -7.95
N MET A 68 0.42 10.67 -8.36
CA MET A 68 0.69 10.43 -9.77
C MET A 68 -0.57 9.96 -10.50
N ARG A 69 -1.32 9.04 -9.90
CA ARG A 69 -2.57 8.58 -10.47
C ARG A 69 -3.64 9.66 -10.53
N HIS A 70 -3.73 10.53 -9.51
CA HIS A 70 -4.64 11.68 -9.51
C HIS A 70 -4.34 12.63 -10.68
N PHE A 71 -3.08 12.99 -10.88
CA PHE A 71 -2.70 13.92 -11.94
C PHE A 71 -2.86 13.34 -13.35
N ILE A 72 -2.68 12.01 -13.54
CA ILE A 72 -2.79 11.36 -14.84
C ILE A 72 -4.25 11.00 -15.18
N PHE A 73 -4.99 10.46 -14.21
CA PHE A 73 -6.32 9.87 -14.43
C PHE A 73 -7.45 10.58 -13.68
N HIS A 74 -7.15 11.67 -12.96
CA HIS A 74 -8.12 12.42 -12.12
C HIS A 74 -8.81 11.56 -11.04
N PHE A 75 -8.22 10.43 -10.68
CA PHE A 75 -8.73 9.50 -9.68
C PHE A 75 -7.59 8.81 -8.92
N PRO A 76 -7.61 8.77 -7.56
CA PRO A 76 -8.64 9.24 -6.60
C PRO A 76 -8.78 10.77 -6.58
N PRO A 77 -9.98 11.31 -6.24
CA PRO A 77 -10.19 12.76 -6.20
C PRO A 77 -9.46 13.43 -5.03
N TYR A 78 -9.18 14.74 -5.17
CA TYR A 78 -8.76 15.56 -4.02
C TYR A 78 -9.92 15.69 -3.01
N PRO A 79 -9.66 15.67 -1.70
CA PRO A 79 -8.36 15.48 -1.05
C PRO A 79 -8.07 14.02 -0.68
N THR A 80 -8.83 13.06 -1.17
CA THR A 80 -8.71 11.63 -0.83
C THR A 80 -7.32 11.06 -1.18
N PHE A 81 -6.75 11.43 -2.33
CA PHE A 81 -5.44 10.94 -2.74
C PHE A 81 -4.32 11.33 -1.76
N VAL A 82 -4.48 12.48 -1.04
CA VAL A 82 -3.49 12.94 -0.06
C VAL A 82 -3.45 11.98 1.14
N ALA A 83 -4.60 11.70 1.76
CA ALA A 83 -4.66 10.75 2.87
C ALA A 83 -4.19 9.35 2.44
N MET A 84 -4.57 8.93 1.23
CA MET A 84 -4.17 7.66 0.64
C MET A 84 -2.66 7.56 0.39
N ALA A 85 -1.99 8.67 0.02
CA ALA A 85 -0.55 8.70 -0.17
C ALA A 85 0.19 8.43 1.15
N PHE A 86 -0.23 9.05 2.25
CA PHE A 86 0.33 8.78 3.57
C PHE A 86 0.05 7.35 4.04
N GLU A 87 -1.16 6.85 3.83
CA GLU A 87 -1.54 5.48 4.15
C GLU A 87 -0.64 4.46 3.44
N LEU A 88 -0.53 4.56 2.12
CA LEU A 88 0.25 3.65 1.30
C LEU A 88 1.76 3.76 1.57
N ALA A 89 2.27 4.97 1.83
CA ALA A 89 3.66 5.17 2.22
C ALA A 89 4.00 4.39 3.50
N VAL A 90 3.12 4.47 4.51
CA VAL A 90 3.29 3.75 5.78
C VAL A 90 3.10 2.24 5.59
N TYR A 91 2.16 1.80 4.75
CA TYR A 91 2.02 0.38 4.39
C TYR A 91 3.32 -0.19 3.85
N GLY A 92 3.90 0.45 2.85
CA GLY A 92 5.15 0.01 2.24
C GLY A 92 6.32 0.03 3.22
N LEU A 93 6.47 1.13 3.98
CA LEU A 93 7.53 1.31 4.96
C LEU A 93 7.48 0.24 6.06
N VAL A 94 6.34 0.15 6.74
CA VAL A 94 6.18 -0.75 7.90
C VAL A 94 6.25 -2.20 7.46
N CYS A 95 5.61 -2.56 6.35
CA CYS A 95 5.69 -3.90 5.79
C CYS A 95 7.15 -4.31 5.52
N GLY A 96 7.93 -3.43 4.87
CA GLY A 96 9.33 -3.67 4.57
C GLY A 96 10.23 -3.71 5.81
N LEU A 97 9.98 -2.87 6.81
CA LEU A 97 10.72 -2.88 8.09
C LEU A 97 10.44 -4.16 8.87
N MET A 98 9.18 -4.52 9.06
CA MET A 98 8.78 -5.74 9.76
C MET A 98 9.33 -6.98 9.08
N TYR A 99 9.25 -7.03 7.74
CA TYR A 99 9.79 -8.13 6.99
C TYR A 99 11.31 -8.28 7.11
N ARG A 100 12.05 -7.18 7.28
CA ARG A 100 13.51 -7.21 7.52
C ARG A 100 13.84 -7.64 8.94
N ALA A 101 13.05 -7.20 9.93
CA ALA A 101 13.30 -7.44 11.34
C ALA A 101 12.91 -8.86 11.78
N LEU A 102 11.92 -9.47 11.14
CA LEU A 102 11.34 -10.76 11.53
C LEU A 102 11.98 -11.93 10.77
N PRO A 103 11.96 -13.14 11.37
CA PRO A 103 12.41 -14.35 10.69
C PRO A 103 11.66 -14.61 9.38
N LYS A 104 12.35 -15.13 8.36
CA LYS A 104 11.82 -15.36 7.01
C LYS A 104 10.89 -16.58 6.91
N LYS A 105 10.06 -16.83 7.93
CA LYS A 105 9.07 -17.91 7.95
C LYS A 105 7.71 -17.38 7.51
N THR A 106 6.88 -18.26 6.94
CA THR A 106 5.54 -17.90 6.42
C THR A 106 4.65 -17.15 7.42
N PRO A 107 4.55 -17.52 8.71
CA PRO A 107 3.72 -16.78 9.66
C PRO A 107 4.10 -15.29 9.81
N TYR A 108 5.38 -14.97 9.68
CA TYR A 108 5.85 -13.58 9.79
C TYR A 108 5.52 -12.71 8.59
N ILE A 109 5.14 -13.29 7.45
CA ILE A 109 4.55 -12.54 6.33
C ILE A 109 3.21 -11.95 6.76
N TYR A 110 2.36 -12.76 7.40
CA TYR A 110 1.07 -12.30 7.94
C TYR A 110 1.24 -11.23 9.01
N VAL A 111 2.19 -11.42 9.94
CA VAL A 111 2.48 -10.43 10.97
C VAL A 111 2.90 -9.10 10.37
N SER A 112 3.85 -9.13 9.42
CA SER A 112 4.31 -7.92 8.73
C SER A 112 3.19 -7.20 7.99
N LEU A 113 2.31 -7.95 7.34
CA LEU A 113 1.17 -7.46 6.60
C LEU A 113 0.13 -6.79 7.54
N ILE A 114 -0.29 -7.49 8.59
CA ILE A 114 -1.31 -7.01 9.53
C ILE A 114 -0.82 -5.75 10.26
N VAL A 115 0.42 -5.76 10.77
CA VAL A 115 1.00 -4.59 11.44
C VAL A 115 1.09 -3.40 10.49
N ALA A 116 1.51 -3.60 9.23
CA ALA A 116 1.55 -2.56 8.23
C ALA A 116 0.15 -1.99 7.95
N MET A 117 -0.85 -2.85 7.79
CA MET A 117 -2.23 -2.44 7.51
C MET A 117 -2.83 -1.64 8.67
N ILE A 118 -2.57 -2.00 9.92
CA ILE A 118 -3.03 -1.24 11.09
C ILE A 118 -2.33 0.12 11.13
N ALA A 119 -0.99 0.14 11.03
CA ALA A 119 -0.21 1.37 11.10
C ALA A 119 -0.62 2.38 10.01
N GLY A 120 -0.77 1.93 8.75
CA GLY A 120 -1.16 2.83 7.67
C GLY A 120 -2.57 3.37 7.82
N ARG A 121 -3.53 2.57 8.33
CA ARG A 121 -4.88 3.06 8.62
C ARG A 121 -4.91 4.11 9.72
N ILE A 122 -4.12 3.94 10.78
CA ILE A 122 -3.98 4.96 11.82
C ILE A 122 -3.46 6.26 11.19
N VAL A 123 -2.42 6.18 10.36
CA VAL A 123 -1.86 7.37 9.69
C VAL A 123 -2.85 7.98 8.71
N SER A 124 -3.60 7.17 7.96
CA SER A 124 -4.70 7.65 7.10
C SER A 124 -5.77 8.38 7.91
N GLY A 125 -6.14 7.84 9.06
CA GLY A 125 -7.06 8.50 10.00
C GLY A 125 -6.55 9.86 10.46
N LEU A 126 -5.30 9.94 10.89
CA LEU A 126 -4.66 11.19 11.29
C LEU A 126 -4.59 12.20 10.13
N ALA A 127 -4.22 11.75 8.93
CA ALA A 127 -4.23 12.59 7.74
C ALA A 127 -5.63 13.14 7.43
N ASN A 128 -6.67 12.32 7.57
CA ASN A 128 -8.05 12.77 7.41
C ASN A 128 -8.44 13.80 8.48
N VAL A 129 -8.06 13.61 9.76
CA VAL A 129 -8.29 14.63 10.81
C VAL A 129 -7.71 15.99 10.38
N VAL A 130 -6.47 16.00 9.89
CA VAL A 130 -5.83 17.24 9.42
C VAL A 130 -6.60 17.83 8.22
N LEU A 131 -6.97 17.01 7.23
CA LEU A 131 -7.69 17.46 6.04
C LEU A 131 -9.08 18.07 6.36
N TYR A 132 -9.77 17.54 7.36
CA TYR A 132 -11.02 18.13 7.86
C TYR A 132 -10.75 19.43 8.64
N ALA A 133 -9.72 19.46 9.48
CA ALA A 133 -9.37 20.64 10.26
C ALA A 133 -8.97 21.85 9.41
N VAL A 134 -8.28 21.61 8.28
CA VAL A 134 -7.92 22.68 7.33
C VAL A 134 -9.03 23.02 6.33
N GLY A 135 -10.21 22.42 6.46
CA GLY A 135 -11.35 22.70 5.58
C GLY A 135 -11.26 22.07 4.19
N ALA A 136 -10.29 21.19 3.93
CA ALA A 136 -10.17 20.50 2.65
C ALA A 136 -11.29 19.47 2.42
N LYS A 137 -11.93 19.01 3.48
CA LYS A 137 -13.16 18.19 3.49
C LYS A 137 -14.23 18.89 4.30
N GLY A 138 -15.47 18.89 3.80
CA GLY A 138 -16.62 19.44 4.53
C GLY A 138 -17.11 18.49 5.63
N GLY A 139 -17.62 19.06 6.73
CA GLY A 139 -18.15 18.31 7.86
C GLY A 139 -17.15 18.04 8.97
N THR A 140 -17.46 17.09 9.85
CA THR A 140 -16.63 16.68 10.98
C THR A 140 -16.15 15.24 10.81
N TYR A 141 -14.88 14.99 11.10
CA TYR A 141 -14.33 13.64 11.07
C TYR A 141 -14.42 13.01 12.45
N THR A 142 -15.32 12.06 12.60
CA THR A 142 -15.58 11.37 13.86
C THR A 142 -14.89 10.00 13.90
N LEU A 143 -14.73 9.45 15.12
CA LEU A 143 -14.21 8.09 15.29
C LEU A 143 -15.08 7.05 14.58
N SER A 144 -16.40 7.24 14.60
CA SER A 144 -17.34 6.36 13.88
C SER A 144 -17.11 6.41 12.35
N ALA A 145 -16.88 7.61 11.78
CA ALA A 145 -16.54 7.76 10.37
C ALA A 145 -15.21 7.07 10.01
N PHE A 146 -14.20 7.19 10.90
CA PHE A 146 -12.94 6.48 10.75
C PHE A 146 -13.12 4.96 10.73
N LEU A 147 -13.82 4.40 11.73
CA LEU A 147 -14.04 2.96 11.83
C LEU A 147 -14.88 2.43 10.65
N ALA A 148 -15.90 3.17 10.26
CA ALA A 148 -16.72 2.82 9.11
C ALA A 148 -15.90 2.75 7.81
N ALA A 149 -15.12 3.79 7.51
CA ALA A 149 -14.35 3.86 6.26
C ALA A 149 -13.21 2.84 6.21
N HIS A 150 -12.46 2.68 7.30
CA HIS A 150 -11.22 1.91 7.28
C HIS A 150 -11.38 0.44 7.68
N PHE A 151 -12.48 0.07 8.34
CA PHE A 151 -12.70 -1.32 8.79
C PHE A 151 -14.01 -1.89 8.25
N ILE A 152 -15.15 -1.21 8.42
CA ILE A 152 -16.45 -1.76 8.02
C ILE A 152 -16.58 -1.80 6.49
N THR A 153 -16.26 -0.71 5.78
CA THR A 153 -16.33 -0.68 4.32
C THR A 153 -15.16 -1.41 3.66
N ALA A 154 -13.99 -1.37 4.27
CA ALA A 154 -12.77 -1.94 3.69
C ALA A 154 -12.53 -3.42 4.02
N TRP A 155 -13.46 -4.11 4.73
CA TRP A 155 -13.25 -5.52 5.12
C TRP A 155 -12.98 -6.46 3.95
N PRO A 156 -13.59 -6.30 2.73
CA PRO A 156 -13.30 -7.21 1.63
C PRO A 156 -11.87 -7.03 1.11
N ALA A 157 -11.39 -5.75 1.05
CA ALA A 157 -9.99 -5.48 0.70
C ALA A 157 -9.03 -6.08 1.73
N ILE A 158 -9.34 -5.97 3.03
CA ILE A 158 -8.54 -6.56 4.10
C ILE A 158 -8.41 -8.07 3.90
N ALA A 159 -9.54 -8.76 3.71
CA ALA A 159 -9.58 -10.20 3.48
C ALA A 159 -8.79 -10.59 2.21
N LEU A 160 -8.99 -9.84 1.12
CA LEU A 160 -8.25 -10.05 -0.13
C LEU A 160 -6.74 -9.91 0.07
N HIS A 161 -6.29 -8.87 0.76
CA HIS A 161 -4.86 -8.64 1.00
C HIS A 161 -4.24 -9.73 1.88
N ILE A 162 -4.94 -10.17 2.94
CA ILE A 162 -4.48 -11.23 3.84
C ILE A 162 -4.32 -12.58 3.12
N VAL A 163 -5.14 -12.84 2.10
CA VAL A 163 -5.05 -14.09 1.31
C VAL A 163 -4.07 -13.94 0.15
N LEU A 164 -4.22 -12.88 -0.66
CA LEU A 164 -3.50 -12.75 -1.92
C LEU A 164 -2.01 -12.44 -1.72
N ILE A 165 -1.68 -11.52 -0.81
CA ILE A 165 -0.28 -11.07 -0.65
C ILE A 165 0.63 -12.18 -0.14
N PRO A 166 0.29 -12.97 0.90
CA PRO A 166 1.13 -14.10 1.29
C PRO A 166 1.32 -15.13 0.18
N ILE A 167 0.28 -15.43 -0.61
CA ILE A 167 0.38 -16.35 -1.75
C ILE A 167 1.39 -15.82 -2.77
N LEU A 168 1.29 -14.53 -3.14
CA LEU A 168 2.22 -13.90 -4.07
C LEU A 168 3.65 -13.88 -3.53
N VAL A 169 3.85 -13.53 -2.25
CA VAL A 169 5.17 -13.52 -1.62
C VAL A 169 5.79 -14.91 -1.60
N MET A 170 5.01 -15.95 -1.27
CA MET A 170 5.49 -17.33 -1.31
C MET A 170 5.84 -17.78 -2.73
N ALA A 171 5.03 -17.43 -3.72
CA ALA A 171 5.30 -17.72 -5.13
C ALA A 171 6.59 -17.04 -5.61
N LEU A 172 6.79 -15.75 -5.25
CA LEU A 172 7.99 -14.98 -5.58
C LEU A 172 9.24 -15.51 -4.88
N ARG A 173 9.12 -16.03 -3.65
CA ARG A 173 10.21 -16.74 -2.97
C ARG A 173 10.56 -18.03 -3.70
N LYS A 174 9.56 -18.84 -4.07
CA LYS A 174 9.77 -20.08 -4.84
C LYS A 174 10.45 -19.80 -6.18
N ALA A 175 10.11 -18.68 -6.83
CA ALA A 175 10.76 -18.20 -8.05
C ALA A 175 12.15 -17.56 -7.83
N ARG A 176 12.66 -17.51 -6.59
CA ARG A 176 13.95 -16.89 -6.21
C ARG A 176 14.06 -15.40 -6.56
N ILE A 177 12.92 -14.72 -6.71
CA ILE A 177 12.85 -13.26 -6.93
C ILE A 177 13.07 -12.53 -5.61
N ILE A 178 12.40 -12.98 -4.54
CA ILE A 178 12.68 -12.53 -3.17
C ILE A 178 13.80 -13.42 -2.64
N ARG A 179 14.93 -12.79 -2.34
CA ARG A 179 16.05 -13.43 -1.69
C ARG A 179 15.97 -13.17 -0.18
N ASP A 180 16.02 -14.24 0.58
CA ASP A 180 16.01 -14.18 2.05
C ASP A 180 17.35 -13.68 2.60
#